data_491a4e2ead8a2b9c717da6d836bd6c1b
#
_entry.id   491a4e2ead8a2b9c717da6d836bd6c1b
#
_cell.length_a   1.000
_cell.length_b   1.000
_cell.length_c   1.000
_cell.angle_alpha   90.00
_cell.angle_beta   90.00
_cell.angle_gamma   90.00
#
_symmetry.space_group_name_H-M   'P 1'
#
loop_
_entity.id
_entity.type
_entity.pdbx_description
1 polymer ?
#
loop_
_entity_poly.entity_id
_entity_poly.type
_entity_poly.pdbx_seq_one_letter_code
_entity_poly.pdbx_strand_id
1 'polypeptide(L)'
;MNTWKRYIGAAALILGLAVLPHCGFGETTAVPEVRGIVLTGEAKQAYIKTQMDALYCPPEDKKPASFTAPEGWAYEKTSIGNVPVERLAPPKPTAKRVVLQLHGGAYMSGLTDLYRTFAVRQAAYTNAREIYCVDYRHAPVYRYPAALEDATTVYQGLLARGTRPSDIIIFGDSAGGNLAVALAIHLRDKGLPQPAALILLSPWADFEHKDGTSRTENFAKDKVLGEGTPFAPHLRSTPLYAGDLPLDDPRLSPGHTDLRGLPPMLIQTGGYDLLLTEDEQLAAKADDTDVTFTVYPEMPHVFPLVLPELAESIAACEEMRDFVDHHMPR
;
A
#
# COMPACT_ATOMS: atom_id res chain seq x y z
N MET A 1 -16.61 -19.93 -13.39
CA MET A 1 -15.35 -20.63 -13.05
C MET A 1 -14.37 -19.52 -12.72
N ASN A 2 -14.22 -19.29 -11.43
CA ASN A 2 -13.55 -18.09 -10.89
C ASN A 2 -12.04 -18.21 -10.99
N THR A 3 -11.40 -17.31 -11.73
CA THR A 3 -9.94 -17.18 -11.86
C THR A 3 -9.39 -16.18 -10.83
N TRP A 4 -9.66 -16.42 -9.55
CA TRP A 4 -9.47 -15.43 -8.49
C TRP A 4 -8.10 -15.45 -7.80
N LYS A 5 -7.32 -16.51 -7.95
CA LYS A 5 -6.02 -16.62 -7.28
C LYS A 5 -4.91 -16.79 -8.30
N ARG A 6 -4.09 -15.76 -8.48
CA ARG A 6 -2.79 -15.90 -9.11
C ARG A 6 -1.75 -16.21 -8.05
N TYR A 7 -1.44 -17.48 -7.86
CA TYR A 7 -0.24 -17.86 -7.16
C TYR A 7 0.92 -17.73 -8.13
N ILE A 8 1.82 -16.79 -7.90
CA ILE A 8 3.10 -16.78 -8.62
C ILE A 8 3.95 -17.89 -8.00
N GLY A 9 3.75 -19.10 -8.48
CA GLY A 9 4.64 -20.22 -8.18
C GLY A 9 6.02 -19.92 -8.72
N ALA A 10 7.06 -20.22 -7.95
CA ALA A 10 8.44 -20.15 -8.40
C ALA A 10 8.65 -21.09 -9.60
N ALA A 11 8.36 -20.62 -10.80
CA ALA A 11 8.76 -21.25 -12.05
C ALA A 11 10.13 -20.69 -12.41
N ALA A 12 11.13 -21.55 -12.35
CA ALA A 12 12.48 -21.28 -12.84
C ALA A 12 12.43 -20.80 -14.29
N LEU A 13 12.72 -19.52 -14.56
CA LEU A 13 12.97 -19.02 -15.90
C LEU A 13 14.45 -19.16 -16.20
N ILE A 14 14.78 -20.19 -16.96
CA ILE A 14 16.07 -20.36 -17.63
C ILE A 14 16.01 -19.60 -18.96
N LEU A 15 16.90 -18.62 -19.07
CA LEU A 15 17.55 -17.99 -20.23
C LEU A 15 16.89 -18.08 -21.61
N GLY A 16 16.73 -16.92 -22.20
CA GLY A 16 16.69 -16.71 -23.64
C GLY A 16 17.12 -15.27 -23.98
N LEU A 17 18.43 -15.03 -24.16
CA LEU A 17 18.92 -13.83 -24.81
C LEU A 17 18.47 -13.82 -26.27
N ALA A 18 17.63 -12.88 -26.65
CA ALA A 18 17.46 -12.49 -28.04
C ALA A 18 17.71 -10.97 -28.13
N VAL A 19 18.85 -10.64 -28.72
CA VAL A 19 19.20 -9.28 -29.15
C VAL A 19 18.37 -8.95 -30.39
N LEU A 20 17.56 -7.91 -30.37
CA LEU A 20 16.97 -7.30 -31.55
C LEU A 20 17.37 -5.81 -31.62
N PRO A 21 17.55 -5.26 -32.85
CA PRO A 21 18.28 -4.02 -33.03
C PRO A 21 17.45 -2.76 -32.77
N HIS A 22 18.16 -1.72 -32.38
CA HIS A 22 17.72 -0.35 -32.17
C HIS A 22 17.02 0.24 -33.38
N CYS A 23 15.80 0.79 -33.16
CA CYS A 23 15.32 1.96 -33.85
C CYS A 23 15.05 3.05 -32.82
N GLY A 24 15.75 4.17 -32.96
CA GLY A 24 15.73 5.25 -32.00
C GLY A 24 14.39 6.02 -32.02
N PHE A 25 13.95 6.37 -30.82
CA PHE A 25 13.12 7.55 -30.56
C PHE A 25 13.31 7.97 -29.09
N GLY A 26 13.61 9.26 -28.89
CA GLY A 26 13.40 10.07 -27.70
C GLY A 26 13.95 9.56 -26.38
N GLU A 27 14.90 10.28 -25.81
CA GLU A 27 15.39 10.10 -24.45
C GLU A 27 14.25 10.12 -23.43
N THR A 28 13.73 8.96 -23.10
CA THR A 28 13.05 8.75 -21.83
C THR A 28 14.11 8.59 -20.78
N THR A 29 14.12 9.43 -19.77
CA THR A 29 14.91 9.22 -18.56
C THR A 29 14.45 7.91 -17.92
N ALA A 30 15.06 6.81 -18.33
CA ALA A 30 14.82 5.49 -17.79
C ALA A 30 15.20 5.52 -16.31
N VAL A 31 14.24 5.27 -15.42
CA VAL A 31 14.55 4.84 -14.05
C VAL A 31 15.48 3.62 -14.21
N PRO A 32 16.64 3.57 -13.55
CA PRO A 32 17.55 2.44 -13.68
C PRO A 32 16.78 1.15 -13.40
N GLU A 33 16.88 0.18 -14.30
CA GLU A 33 16.29 -1.15 -14.14
C GLU A 33 16.97 -1.83 -12.94
N VAL A 34 16.40 -1.67 -11.76
CA VAL A 34 16.90 -2.32 -10.55
C VAL A 34 16.52 -3.79 -10.67
N ARG A 35 17.49 -4.61 -11.07
CA ARG A 35 17.32 -6.06 -11.01
C ARG A 35 17.17 -6.44 -9.55
N GLY A 36 15.98 -6.96 -9.16
CA GLY A 36 15.69 -7.36 -7.79
C GLY A 36 16.64 -8.45 -7.30
N ILE A 37 16.91 -8.45 -6.00
CA ILE A 37 17.65 -9.51 -5.34
C ILE A 37 16.76 -10.76 -5.31
N VAL A 38 17.21 -11.83 -5.93
CA VAL A 38 16.54 -13.13 -5.91
C VAL A 38 17.13 -13.98 -4.81
N LEU A 39 16.33 -14.27 -3.79
CA LEU A 39 16.68 -15.15 -2.67
C LEU A 39 15.59 -16.19 -2.47
N THR A 40 15.95 -17.35 -1.92
CA THR A 40 15.03 -18.44 -1.61
C THR A 40 15.32 -19.06 -0.25
N GLY A 41 14.31 -19.67 0.38
CA GLY A 41 14.45 -20.45 1.60
C GLY A 41 15.13 -19.67 2.75
N GLU A 42 16.08 -20.33 3.43
CA GLU A 42 16.76 -19.77 4.60
C GLU A 42 17.51 -18.46 4.30
N ALA A 43 18.13 -18.34 3.12
CA ALA A 43 18.84 -17.11 2.73
C ALA A 43 17.89 -15.93 2.60
N LYS A 44 16.69 -16.13 2.05
CA LYS A 44 15.64 -15.10 1.99
C LYS A 44 15.20 -14.69 3.39
N GLN A 45 14.90 -15.66 4.26
CA GLN A 45 14.43 -15.37 5.62
C GLN A 45 15.50 -14.66 6.46
N ALA A 46 16.77 -15.04 6.31
CA ALA A 46 17.89 -14.37 6.97
C ALA A 46 18.06 -12.92 6.49
N TYR A 47 17.92 -12.68 5.18
CA TYR A 47 17.94 -11.34 4.61
C TYR A 47 16.79 -10.49 5.16
N ILE A 48 15.55 -10.98 5.08
CA ILE A 48 14.36 -10.29 5.60
C ILE A 48 14.55 -9.91 7.07
N LYS A 49 14.98 -10.88 7.89
CA LYS A 49 15.25 -10.62 9.31
C LYS A 49 16.28 -9.51 9.51
N THR A 50 17.39 -9.54 8.77
CA THR A 50 18.43 -8.52 8.85
C THR A 50 17.91 -7.13 8.51
N GLN A 51 17.07 -7.00 7.45
CA GLN A 51 16.47 -5.72 7.07
C GLN A 51 15.51 -5.23 8.15
N MET A 52 14.69 -6.11 8.73
CA MET A 52 13.74 -5.73 9.78
C MET A 52 14.44 -5.37 11.09
N ASP A 53 15.49 -6.11 11.49
CA ASP A 53 16.31 -5.75 12.63
C ASP A 53 16.92 -4.34 12.47
N ALA A 54 17.41 -4.02 11.27
CA ALA A 54 17.95 -2.69 10.97
C ALA A 54 16.88 -1.58 10.95
N LEU A 55 15.65 -1.92 10.55
CA LEU A 55 14.52 -0.97 10.54
C LEU A 55 14.04 -0.66 11.97
N TYR A 56 13.92 -1.68 12.83
CA TYR A 56 13.37 -1.53 14.17
C TYR A 56 14.38 -1.13 15.24
N CYS A 57 15.63 -1.56 15.06
CA CYS A 57 16.73 -1.31 15.98
C CYS A 57 17.95 -0.82 15.22
N PRO A 58 17.89 0.37 14.59
CA PRO A 58 19.02 0.89 13.84
C PRO A 58 20.23 1.06 14.78
N PRO A 59 21.45 0.70 14.34
CA PRO A 59 22.65 0.96 15.10
C PRO A 59 22.78 2.44 15.48
N GLU A 60 23.26 2.74 16.70
CA GLU A 60 23.34 4.12 17.20
C GLU A 60 24.15 5.06 16.31
N ASP A 61 25.13 4.53 15.60
CA ASP A 61 25.99 5.24 14.65
C ASP A 61 25.39 5.41 13.24
N LYS A 62 24.26 4.73 12.96
CA LYS A 62 23.56 4.76 11.68
C LYS A 62 22.16 5.34 11.84
N LYS A 63 22.07 6.63 12.15
CA LYS A 63 20.77 7.31 12.03
C LYS A 63 20.31 7.24 10.57
N PRO A 64 19.05 6.83 10.31
CA PRO A 64 18.51 6.90 8.95
C PRO A 64 18.72 8.29 8.40
N ALA A 65 19.22 8.41 7.17
CA ALA A 65 19.29 9.71 6.49
C ALA A 65 17.87 10.27 6.39
N SER A 66 17.71 11.55 6.72
CA SER A 66 16.43 12.22 6.52
C SER A 66 16.06 12.20 5.04
N PHE A 67 14.77 12.04 4.74
CA PHE A 67 14.29 12.05 3.37
C PHE A 67 14.72 13.32 2.64
N THR A 68 15.27 13.13 1.45
CA THR A 68 15.54 14.20 0.49
C THR A 68 14.88 13.82 -0.82
N ALA A 69 14.08 14.72 -1.37
CA ALA A 69 13.45 14.48 -2.66
C ALA A 69 14.53 14.30 -3.75
N PRO A 70 14.33 13.40 -4.72
CA PRO A 70 15.26 13.22 -5.83
C PRO A 70 15.48 14.53 -6.60
N GLU A 71 16.63 14.65 -7.27
CA GLU A 71 16.96 15.82 -8.06
C GLU A 71 15.87 16.14 -9.09
N GLY A 72 15.47 17.40 -9.16
CA GLY A 72 14.43 17.90 -10.06
C GLY A 72 13.00 17.65 -9.61
N TRP A 73 12.78 16.93 -8.50
CA TRP A 73 11.42 16.76 -7.95
C TRP A 73 10.99 17.97 -7.14
N ALA A 74 9.69 18.31 -7.26
CA ALA A 74 9.08 19.23 -6.32
C ALA A 74 8.65 18.45 -5.06
N TYR A 75 9.02 18.97 -3.89
CA TYR A 75 8.58 18.47 -2.59
C TYR A 75 8.10 19.65 -1.73
N GLU A 76 6.88 19.54 -1.24
CA GLU A 76 6.21 20.63 -0.51
C GLU A 76 5.42 20.04 0.68
N LYS A 77 5.60 20.63 1.86
CA LYS A 77 4.72 20.43 3.01
C LYS A 77 3.65 21.50 3.00
N THR A 78 2.40 21.10 2.92
CA THR A 78 1.27 21.98 2.77
C THR A 78 0.04 21.45 3.52
N SER A 79 -1.13 21.99 3.26
CA SER A 79 -2.41 21.47 3.76
C SER A 79 -3.50 21.49 2.71
N ILE A 80 -4.42 20.58 2.82
CA ILE A 80 -5.67 20.57 2.07
C ILE A 80 -6.82 20.60 3.09
N GLY A 81 -7.64 21.65 3.03
CA GLY A 81 -8.46 21.99 4.18
C GLY A 81 -7.57 22.33 5.37
N ASN A 82 -7.80 21.68 6.49
CA ASN A 82 -6.96 21.77 7.70
C ASN A 82 -6.09 20.51 7.92
N VAL A 83 -6.00 19.62 6.94
CA VAL A 83 -5.24 18.38 7.04
C VAL A 83 -3.84 18.58 6.47
N PRO A 84 -2.77 18.28 7.23
CA PRO A 84 -1.41 18.32 6.71
C PRO A 84 -1.22 17.28 5.61
N VAL A 85 -0.58 17.70 4.52
CA VAL A 85 -0.20 16.81 3.41
C VAL A 85 1.20 17.16 2.92
N GLU A 86 1.91 16.16 2.45
CA GLU A 86 3.18 16.34 1.77
C GLU A 86 3.00 15.99 0.30
N ARG A 87 3.27 16.95 -0.57
CA ARG A 87 3.14 16.79 -2.01
C ARG A 87 4.50 16.51 -2.63
N LEU A 88 4.58 15.46 -3.43
CA LEU A 88 5.73 15.14 -4.28
C LEU A 88 5.29 15.14 -5.74
N ALA A 89 6.15 15.69 -6.62
CA ALA A 89 5.90 15.68 -8.04
C ALA A 89 7.19 15.46 -8.83
N PRO A 90 7.22 14.47 -9.75
CA PRO A 90 8.35 14.24 -10.63
C PRO A 90 8.53 15.41 -11.64
N PRO A 91 9.73 15.62 -12.18
CA PRO A 91 10.02 16.78 -13.04
C PRO A 91 9.30 16.76 -14.39
N LYS A 92 8.93 15.61 -14.91
CA LYS A 92 8.33 15.47 -16.24
C LYS A 92 7.25 14.38 -16.23
N PRO A 93 6.09 14.63 -15.58
CA PRO A 93 5.01 13.66 -15.58
C PRO A 93 4.42 13.51 -16.99
N THR A 94 4.13 12.27 -17.40
CA THR A 94 3.56 11.97 -18.71
C THR A 94 2.06 11.61 -18.64
N ALA A 95 1.54 11.30 -17.46
CA ALA A 95 0.13 11.03 -17.23
C ALA A 95 -0.51 12.09 -16.32
N LYS A 96 -1.85 12.10 -16.25
CA LYS A 96 -2.62 13.00 -15.36
C LYS A 96 -2.89 12.40 -13.99
N ARG A 97 -2.41 11.18 -13.74
CA ARG A 97 -2.67 10.41 -12.53
C ARG A 97 -2.17 11.12 -11.28
N VAL A 98 -2.96 11.08 -10.24
CA VAL A 98 -2.66 11.61 -8.90
C VAL A 98 -2.81 10.47 -7.90
N VAL A 99 -1.81 10.26 -7.06
CA VAL A 99 -1.89 9.28 -5.97
C VAL A 99 -2.22 9.99 -4.67
N LEU A 100 -3.27 9.54 -3.99
CA LEU A 100 -3.56 9.86 -2.61
C LEU A 100 -3.01 8.71 -1.76
N GLN A 101 -1.88 8.95 -1.08
CA GLN A 101 -1.24 7.95 -0.22
C GLN A 101 -1.78 8.07 1.21
N LEU A 102 -2.34 6.97 1.70
CA LEU A 102 -2.77 6.76 3.07
C LEU A 102 -1.82 5.75 3.72
N HIS A 103 -0.98 6.23 4.63
CA HIS A 103 0.08 5.40 5.22
C HIS A 103 -0.46 4.40 6.25
N GLY A 104 0.27 3.29 6.45
CA GLY A 104 0.01 2.34 7.53
C GLY A 104 0.49 2.82 8.90
N GLY A 105 0.71 1.87 9.81
CA GLY A 105 1.17 2.16 11.17
C GLY A 105 0.08 2.03 12.23
N ALA A 106 -0.87 1.11 12.00
CA ALA A 106 -1.92 0.73 12.95
C ALA A 106 -2.80 1.92 13.46
N TYR A 107 -2.92 2.98 12.68
CA TYR A 107 -3.53 4.26 13.08
C TYR A 107 -2.89 4.93 14.30
N MET A 108 -1.64 4.58 14.63
CA MET A 108 -0.93 5.06 15.82
C MET A 108 0.34 5.84 15.50
N SER A 109 0.84 5.76 14.28
CA SER A 109 2.03 6.50 13.82
C SER A 109 1.67 7.46 12.69
N GLY A 110 2.38 8.57 12.63
CA GLY A 110 2.27 9.55 11.55
C GLY A 110 3.16 9.21 10.35
N LEU A 111 3.20 10.14 9.40
CA LEU A 111 3.96 10.03 8.16
C LEU A 111 5.48 10.04 8.41
N THR A 112 6.19 9.03 7.93
CA THR A 112 7.65 8.85 8.11
C THR A 112 8.43 8.98 6.80
N ASP A 113 9.77 9.03 6.89
CA ASP A 113 10.64 9.08 5.70
C ASP A 113 10.57 7.80 4.85
N LEU A 114 10.19 6.66 5.45
CA LEU A 114 9.90 5.43 4.71
C LEU A 114 8.76 5.65 3.70
N TYR A 115 7.67 6.29 4.11
CA TYR A 115 6.53 6.60 3.24
C TYR A 115 6.86 7.65 2.19
N ARG A 116 7.69 8.65 2.52
CA ARG A 116 8.19 9.64 1.54
C ARG A 116 9.02 8.98 0.45
N THR A 117 9.92 8.07 0.84
CA THR A 117 10.73 7.27 -0.09
C THR A 117 9.84 6.37 -0.95
N PHE A 118 8.83 5.75 -0.34
CA PHE A 118 7.90 4.92 -1.07
C PHE A 118 7.03 5.71 -2.05
N ALA A 119 6.66 6.95 -1.71
CA ALA A 119 5.91 7.84 -2.61
C ALA A 119 6.67 8.11 -3.92
N VAL A 120 8.00 8.27 -3.86
CA VAL A 120 8.83 8.39 -5.07
C VAL A 120 8.70 7.15 -5.96
N ARG A 121 8.71 5.96 -5.38
CA ARG A 121 8.53 4.71 -6.11
C ARG A 121 7.11 4.58 -6.66
N GLN A 122 6.09 4.94 -5.87
CA GLN A 122 4.70 4.96 -6.31
C GLN A 122 4.53 5.85 -7.56
N ALA A 123 5.13 7.04 -7.58
CA ALA A 123 5.08 7.91 -8.75
C ALA A 123 5.68 7.26 -9.99
N ALA A 124 6.80 6.55 -9.84
CA ALA A 124 7.48 5.89 -10.94
C ALA A 124 6.61 4.76 -11.54
N TYR A 125 6.04 3.89 -10.69
CA TYR A 125 5.24 2.76 -11.16
C TYR A 125 3.83 3.15 -11.63
N THR A 126 3.18 4.10 -10.99
CA THR A 126 1.86 4.57 -11.41
C THR A 126 1.92 5.63 -12.51
N ASN A 127 3.13 6.13 -12.84
CA ASN A 127 3.33 7.28 -13.72
C ASN A 127 2.52 8.50 -13.26
N ALA A 128 2.44 8.71 -11.95
CA ALA A 128 1.69 9.80 -11.38
C ALA A 128 2.41 11.14 -11.55
N ARG A 129 1.64 12.19 -11.85
CA ARG A 129 2.16 13.56 -11.89
C ARG A 129 2.37 14.15 -10.51
N GLU A 130 1.62 13.67 -9.52
CA GLU A 130 1.65 14.14 -8.15
C GLU A 130 1.27 13.03 -7.19
N ILE A 131 1.90 13.03 -6.02
CA ILE A 131 1.53 12.20 -4.89
C ILE A 131 1.24 13.11 -3.71
N TYR A 132 0.12 12.89 -3.05
CA TYR A 132 -0.27 13.54 -1.82
C TYR A 132 -0.22 12.53 -0.68
N CYS A 133 0.82 12.62 0.16
CA CYS A 133 0.96 11.81 1.37
C CYS A 133 0.17 12.51 2.48
N VAL A 134 -0.86 11.87 2.97
CA VAL A 134 -1.74 12.45 3.99
C VAL A 134 -1.18 12.13 5.38
N ASP A 135 -0.90 13.17 6.17
CA ASP A 135 -0.55 13.02 7.58
C ASP A 135 -1.84 13.16 8.41
N TYR A 136 -2.66 12.12 8.35
CA TYR A 136 -3.96 12.09 8.99
C TYR A 136 -3.88 11.95 10.52
N ARG A 137 -4.89 12.43 11.23
CA ARG A 137 -4.99 12.32 12.69
C ARG A 137 -5.04 10.86 13.13
N HIS A 138 -4.22 10.50 14.13
CA HIS A 138 -4.06 9.12 14.59
C HIS A 138 -4.26 8.98 16.11
N ALA A 139 -4.51 7.76 16.55
CA ALA A 139 -4.62 7.39 17.95
C ALA A 139 -3.25 7.51 18.67
N PRO A 140 -3.24 7.63 20.00
CA PRO A 140 -4.38 7.59 20.92
C PRO A 140 -5.14 8.90 21.05
N VAL A 141 -4.60 10.00 20.50
CA VAL A 141 -5.18 11.35 20.63
C VAL A 141 -6.50 11.44 19.86
N TYR A 142 -6.53 10.89 18.64
CA TYR A 142 -7.69 10.92 17.78
C TYR A 142 -8.13 9.50 17.44
N ARG A 143 -9.42 9.23 17.65
CA ARG A 143 -10.05 7.94 17.40
C ARG A 143 -10.92 8.02 16.14
N TYR A 144 -11.51 6.92 15.73
CA TYR A 144 -12.54 6.90 14.69
C TYR A 144 -13.61 7.97 14.99
N PRO A 145 -14.03 8.78 13.99
CA PRO A 145 -13.71 8.69 12.56
C PRO A 145 -12.61 9.67 12.08
N ALA A 146 -11.74 10.19 12.95
CA ALA A 146 -10.85 11.31 12.63
C ALA A 146 -9.99 11.11 11.37
N ALA A 147 -9.36 9.92 11.20
CA ALA A 147 -8.57 9.63 10.01
C ALA A 147 -9.44 9.59 8.74
N LEU A 148 -10.65 9.05 8.82
CA LEU A 148 -11.58 9.01 7.69
C LEU A 148 -12.06 10.42 7.28
N GLU A 149 -12.32 11.29 8.26
CA GLU A 149 -12.67 12.69 8.02
C GLU A 149 -11.53 13.42 7.31
N ASP A 150 -10.28 13.20 7.74
CA ASP A 150 -9.10 13.81 7.14
C ASP A 150 -8.89 13.30 5.71
N ALA A 151 -8.94 12.00 5.48
CA ALA A 151 -8.83 11.40 4.15
C ALA A 151 -9.93 11.92 3.21
N THR A 152 -11.18 12.04 3.70
CA THR A 152 -12.31 12.60 2.96
C THR A 152 -12.07 14.07 2.62
N THR A 153 -11.57 14.87 3.58
CA THR A 153 -11.27 16.28 3.39
C THR A 153 -10.22 16.47 2.30
N VAL A 154 -9.15 15.67 2.32
CA VAL A 154 -8.08 15.75 1.31
C VAL A 154 -8.61 15.32 -0.06
N TYR A 155 -9.34 14.22 -0.14
CA TYR A 155 -9.94 13.75 -1.40
C TYR A 155 -10.84 14.81 -2.03
N GLN A 156 -11.79 15.35 -1.29
CA GLN A 156 -12.69 16.41 -1.75
C GLN A 156 -11.91 17.69 -2.12
N GLY A 157 -10.88 18.01 -1.37
CA GLY A 157 -10.02 19.14 -1.66
C GLY A 157 -9.23 19.00 -2.97
N LEU A 158 -8.82 17.78 -3.35
CA LEU A 158 -8.24 17.51 -4.68
C LEU A 158 -9.27 17.73 -5.79
N LEU A 159 -10.51 17.27 -5.60
CA LEU A 159 -11.59 17.52 -6.56
C LEU A 159 -11.88 19.02 -6.73
N ALA A 160 -11.94 19.75 -5.62
CA ALA A 160 -12.15 21.21 -5.63
C ALA A 160 -11.02 21.98 -6.34
N ARG A 161 -9.80 21.41 -6.36
CA ARG A 161 -8.65 21.96 -7.11
C ARG A 161 -8.63 21.55 -8.58
N GLY A 162 -9.67 20.85 -9.05
CA GLY A 162 -9.85 20.46 -10.46
C GLY A 162 -9.23 19.12 -10.84
N THR A 163 -8.77 18.31 -9.87
CA THR A 163 -8.38 16.92 -10.15
C THR A 163 -9.63 16.10 -10.41
N ARG A 164 -9.70 15.41 -11.55
CA ARG A 164 -10.86 14.57 -11.87
C ARG A 164 -10.82 13.29 -10.99
N PRO A 165 -11.96 12.78 -10.53
CA PRO A 165 -12.04 11.50 -9.81
C PRO A 165 -11.36 10.36 -10.58
N SER A 166 -11.55 10.34 -11.91
CA SER A 166 -10.94 9.37 -12.82
C SER A 166 -9.41 9.47 -12.96
N ASP A 167 -8.78 10.50 -12.39
CA ASP A 167 -7.33 10.67 -12.36
C ASP A 167 -6.75 10.29 -10.98
N ILE A 168 -7.58 9.97 -9.98
CA ILE A 168 -7.13 9.70 -8.61
C ILE A 168 -7.01 8.20 -8.36
N ILE A 169 -5.85 7.79 -7.87
CA ILE A 169 -5.59 6.47 -7.30
C ILE A 169 -5.49 6.66 -5.78
N ILE A 170 -6.25 5.89 -5.00
CA ILE A 170 -6.03 5.83 -3.55
C ILE A 170 -5.11 4.63 -3.29
N PHE A 171 -3.98 4.92 -2.65
CA PHE A 171 -3.00 3.93 -2.26
C PHE A 171 -2.96 3.82 -0.75
N GLY A 172 -3.07 2.59 -0.21
CA GLY A 172 -2.97 2.36 1.23
C GLY A 172 -2.31 1.04 1.57
N ASP A 173 -1.56 1.02 2.66
CA ASP A 173 -0.94 -0.18 3.21
C ASP A 173 -1.42 -0.42 4.65
N SER A 174 -1.61 -1.67 5.07
CA SER A 174 -1.98 -2.00 6.46
C SER A 174 -3.22 -1.20 6.93
N ALA A 175 -3.09 -0.42 8.00
CA ALA A 175 -4.13 0.51 8.48
C ALA A 175 -4.53 1.56 7.41
N GLY A 176 -3.58 2.02 6.58
CA GLY A 176 -3.88 2.90 5.45
C GLY A 176 -4.66 2.20 4.34
N GLY A 177 -4.45 0.88 4.17
CA GLY A 177 -5.27 0.04 3.29
C GLY A 177 -6.71 -0.08 3.80
N ASN A 178 -6.89 -0.26 5.11
CA ASN A 178 -8.20 -0.17 5.75
C ASN A 178 -8.86 1.19 5.47
N LEU A 179 -8.12 2.28 5.70
CA LEU A 179 -8.62 3.65 5.49
C LEU A 179 -8.99 3.91 4.03
N ALA A 180 -8.25 3.34 3.07
CA ALA A 180 -8.55 3.46 1.65
C ALA A 180 -9.88 2.82 1.26
N VAL A 181 -10.15 1.60 1.77
CA VAL A 181 -11.43 0.92 1.57
C VAL A 181 -12.55 1.66 2.30
N ALA A 182 -12.34 2.06 3.55
CA ALA A 182 -13.32 2.82 4.33
C ALA A 182 -13.68 4.16 3.65
N LEU A 183 -12.70 4.86 3.07
CA LEU A 183 -12.93 6.08 2.30
C LEU A 183 -13.78 5.79 1.06
N ALA A 184 -13.47 4.76 0.28
CA ALA A 184 -14.25 4.41 -0.90
C ALA A 184 -15.70 4.04 -0.55
N ILE A 185 -15.92 3.27 0.54
CA ILE A 185 -17.26 2.98 1.08
C ILE A 185 -17.97 4.26 1.46
N HIS A 186 -17.31 5.15 2.21
CA HIS A 186 -17.89 6.42 2.64
C HIS A 186 -18.30 7.29 1.44
N LEU A 187 -17.44 7.39 0.42
CA LEU A 187 -17.76 8.14 -0.81
C LEU A 187 -18.97 7.56 -1.53
N ARG A 188 -19.04 6.22 -1.69
CA ARG A 188 -20.19 5.53 -2.29
C ARG A 188 -21.49 5.83 -1.52
N ASP A 189 -21.48 5.62 -0.21
CA ASP A 189 -22.68 5.75 0.63
C ASP A 189 -23.18 7.19 0.71
N LYS A 190 -22.31 8.17 0.47
CA LYS A 190 -22.65 9.59 0.35
C LYS A 190 -22.98 10.03 -1.07
N GLY A 191 -22.93 9.14 -2.06
CA GLY A 191 -23.13 9.48 -3.46
C GLY A 191 -22.09 10.44 -4.02
N LEU A 192 -20.87 10.43 -3.44
CA LEU A 192 -19.75 11.24 -3.90
C LEU A 192 -18.98 10.53 -5.02
N PRO A 193 -18.29 11.28 -5.89
CA PRO A 193 -17.51 10.67 -6.96
C PRO A 193 -16.44 9.73 -6.41
N GLN A 194 -16.31 8.55 -7.03
CA GLN A 194 -15.33 7.52 -6.67
C GLN A 194 -13.98 7.78 -7.35
N PRO A 195 -12.83 7.39 -6.73
CA PRO A 195 -11.54 7.39 -7.40
C PRO A 195 -11.52 6.37 -8.55
N ALA A 196 -10.50 6.45 -9.39
CA ALA A 196 -10.34 5.53 -10.52
C ALA A 196 -9.97 4.11 -10.08
N ALA A 197 -9.18 3.97 -9.01
CA ALA A 197 -8.69 2.69 -8.54
C ALA A 197 -8.22 2.76 -7.07
N LEU A 198 -8.18 1.59 -6.41
CA LEU A 198 -7.54 1.38 -5.13
C LEU A 198 -6.33 0.45 -5.32
N ILE A 199 -5.20 0.77 -4.70
CA ILE A 199 -4.04 -0.12 -4.56
C ILE A 199 -3.83 -0.37 -3.07
N LEU A 200 -3.94 -1.61 -2.65
CA LEU A 200 -3.95 -2.02 -1.26
C LEU A 200 -2.81 -3.01 -1.00
N LEU A 201 -1.91 -2.65 -0.09
CA LEU A 201 -0.84 -3.54 0.36
C LEU A 201 -1.20 -4.08 1.74
N SER A 202 -1.42 -5.39 1.86
CA SER A 202 -1.68 -6.04 3.14
C SER A 202 -2.73 -5.26 3.96
N PRO A 203 -3.91 -4.93 3.44
CA PRO A 203 -4.87 -4.06 4.12
C PRO A 203 -5.38 -4.69 5.41
N TRP A 204 -5.46 -3.92 6.49
CA TRP A 204 -6.06 -4.40 7.74
C TRP A 204 -7.59 -4.42 7.62
N ALA A 205 -8.15 -5.49 7.04
CA ALA A 205 -9.54 -5.56 6.65
C ALA A 205 -10.51 -5.92 7.79
N ASP A 206 -10.00 -6.51 8.88
CA ASP A 206 -10.80 -6.97 10.02
C ASP A 206 -10.11 -6.68 11.35
N PHE A 207 -10.74 -5.83 12.19
CA PHE A 207 -10.23 -5.51 13.52
C PHE A 207 -10.56 -6.58 14.56
N GLU A 208 -11.60 -7.38 14.34
CA GLU A 208 -12.02 -8.47 15.25
C GLU A 208 -11.13 -9.72 15.06
N HIS A 209 -10.68 -10.00 13.84
CA HIS A 209 -9.84 -11.17 13.48
C HIS A 209 -10.46 -12.53 13.75
N LYS A 210 -11.76 -12.62 13.72
CA LYS A 210 -12.53 -13.76 14.22
C LYS A 210 -12.25 -15.07 13.46
N ASP A 211 -12.07 -14.98 12.16
CA ASP A 211 -11.97 -16.13 11.28
C ASP A 211 -10.56 -16.29 10.64
N GLY A 212 -9.58 -15.50 11.10
CA GLY A 212 -8.24 -15.46 10.51
C GLY A 212 -7.28 -16.48 11.13
N THR A 213 -6.84 -17.49 10.35
CA THR A 213 -5.83 -18.48 10.80
C THR A 213 -4.40 -17.95 10.64
N SER A 214 -4.15 -17.08 9.67
CA SER A 214 -2.81 -16.55 9.35
C SER A 214 -2.14 -15.86 10.54
N ARG A 215 -2.89 -15.23 11.43
CA ARG A 215 -2.34 -14.60 12.65
C ARG A 215 -1.67 -15.59 13.60
N THR A 216 -2.06 -16.86 13.56
CA THR A 216 -1.42 -17.92 14.35
C THR A 216 -0.36 -18.65 13.53
N GLU A 217 -0.68 -19.02 12.29
CA GLU A 217 0.19 -19.83 11.42
C GLU A 217 1.43 -19.07 10.95
N ASN A 218 1.30 -17.76 10.78
CA ASN A 218 2.38 -16.89 10.31
C ASN A 218 3.08 -16.11 11.42
N PHE A 219 2.66 -16.24 12.70
CA PHE A 219 3.21 -15.45 13.80
C PHE A 219 4.73 -15.53 13.92
N ALA A 220 5.32 -16.71 13.75
CA ALA A 220 6.77 -16.88 13.75
C ALA A 220 7.46 -16.51 12.41
N LYS A 221 6.68 -16.41 11.32
CA LYS A 221 7.20 -16.20 9.96
C LYS A 221 7.19 -14.73 9.55
N ASP A 222 6.16 -13.99 9.92
CA ASP A 222 6.05 -12.56 9.63
C ASP A 222 7.07 -11.76 10.45
N LYS A 223 8.08 -11.22 9.77
CA LYS A 223 9.16 -10.46 10.42
C LYS A 223 8.83 -8.97 10.57
N VAL A 224 7.64 -8.54 10.13
CA VAL A 224 7.15 -7.17 10.28
C VAL A 224 6.19 -7.05 11.47
N LEU A 225 5.21 -7.95 11.60
CA LEU A 225 4.21 -7.90 12.66
C LEU A 225 4.37 -8.98 13.73
N GLY A 226 5.01 -10.10 13.38
CA GLY A 226 5.03 -11.33 14.17
C GLY A 226 6.01 -11.36 15.32
N GLU A 227 6.42 -12.55 15.68
CA GLU A 227 7.24 -12.85 16.86
C GLU A 227 8.55 -12.05 16.88
N GLY A 228 8.84 -11.43 18.03
CA GLY A 228 10.06 -10.65 18.24
C GLY A 228 10.03 -9.24 17.66
N THR A 229 8.95 -8.81 17.03
CA THR A 229 8.80 -7.45 16.51
C THR A 229 8.21 -6.50 17.55
N PRO A 230 8.38 -5.18 17.39
CA PRO A 230 7.74 -4.20 18.27
C PRO A 230 6.20 -4.24 18.26
N PHE A 231 5.60 -4.78 17.19
CA PHE A 231 4.15 -4.87 17.04
C PHE A 231 3.54 -6.10 17.73
N ALA A 232 4.30 -7.19 17.87
CA ALA A 232 3.81 -8.45 18.43
C ALA A 232 3.06 -8.32 19.78
N PRO A 233 3.50 -7.49 20.77
CA PRO A 233 2.78 -7.31 22.02
C PRO A 233 1.40 -6.65 21.84
N HIS A 234 1.21 -5.88 20.78
CA HIS A 234 0.01 -5.08 20.54
C HIS A 234 -1.04 -5.80 19.68
N LEU A 235 -0.69 -6.89 19.02
CA LEU A 235 -1.58 -7.63 18.12
C LEU A 235 -2.83 -8.22 18.80
N ARG A 236 -2.78 -8.41 20.12
CA ARG A 236 -3.89 -8.93 20.93
C ARG A 236 -4.63 -7.87 21.74
N SER A 237 -4.19 -6.62 21.64
CA SER A 237 -4.85 -5.50 22.31
C SER A 237 -5.93 -4.89 21.43
N THR A 238 -6.97 -4.34 22.04
CA THR A 238 -7.99 -3.58 21.33
C THR A 238 -7.34 -2.38 20.63
N PRO A 239 -7.52 -2.22 19.32
CA PRO A 239 -6.97 -1.09 18.59
C PRO A 239 -7.49 0.24 19.14
N LEU A 240 -6.58 1.11 19.57
CA LEU A 240 -6.95 2.40 20.19
C LEU A 240 -7.77 3.30 19.25
N TYR A 241 -7.61 3.13 17.94
CA TYR A 241 -8.37 3.87 16.94
C TYR A 241 -9.87 3.55 16.97
N ALA A 242 -10.25 2.31 17.32
CA ALA A 242 -11.65 1.88 17.35
C ALA A 242 -12.51 2.70 18.33
N GLY A 243 -11.91 3.25 19.40
CA GLY A 243 -12.66 3.93 20.44
C GLY A 243 -13.60 2.96 21.15
N ASP A 244 -14.89 3.33 21.19
CA ASP A 244 -15.92 2.54 21.83
C ASP A 244 -16.75 1.70 20.83
N LEU A 245 -16.33 1.66 19.55
CA LEU A 245 -17.02 0.87 18.53
C LEU A 245 -16.69 -0.63 18.69
N PRO A 246 -17.64 -1.52 18.42
CA PRO A 246 -17.38 -2.94 18.26
C PRO A 246 -16.33 -3.18 17.16
N LEU A 247 -15.44 -4.16 17.33
CA LEU A 247 -14.36 -4.39 16.37
C LEU A 247 -14.86 -4.97 15.03
N ASP A 248 -16.02 -5.64 15.05
CA ASP A 248 -16.74 -6.13 13.87
C ASP A 248 -17.61 -5.05 13.20
N ASP A 249 -17.61 -3.81 13.72
CA ASP A 249 -18.36 -2.72 13.10
C ASP A 249 -17.89 -2.50 11.66
N PRO A 250 -18.78 -2.55 10.65
CA PRO A 250 -18.39 -2.40 9.24
C PRO A 250 -17.63 -1.12 8.91
N ARG A 251 -17.73 -0.10 9.76
CA ARG A 251 -16.99 1.17 9.63
C ARG A 251 -15.52 1.03 10.01
N LEU A 252 -15.15 0.06 10.83
CA LEU A 252 -13.79 -0.27 11.23
C LEU A 252 -13.25 -1.45 10.43
N SER A 253 -14.10 -2.45 10.19
CA SER A 253 -13.76 -3.73 9.56
C SER A 253 -14.46 -3.85 8.20
N PRO A 254 -13.90 -3.26 7.14
CA PRO A 254 -14.50 -3.29 5.80
C PRO A 254 -14.68 -4.69 5.25
N GLY A 255 -13.94 -5.69 5.76
CA GLY A 255 -14.18 -7.11 5.48
C GLY A 255 -15.59 -7.59 5.85
N HIS A 256 -16.33 -6.87 6.71
CA HIS A 256 -17.71 -7.16 7.08
C HIS A 256 -18.76 -6.37 6.29
N THR A 257 -18.34 -5.54 5.33
CA THR A 257 -19.22 -4.63 4.57
C THR A 257 -19.53 -5.17 3.16
N ASP A 258 -20.59 -4.62 2.56
CA ASP A 258 -20.88 -4.76 1.13
C ASP A 258 -19.91 -3.91 0.31
N LEU A 259 -19.16 -4.54 -0.58
CA LEU A 259 -18.14 -3.90 -1.40
C LEU A 259 -18.60 -3.59 -2.83
N ARG A 260 -19.87 -3.86 -3.17
CA ARG A 260 -20.43 -3.57 -4.49
C ARG A 260 -20.37 -2.09 -4.82
N GLY A 261 -20.02 -1.79 -6.07
CA GLY A 261 -19.92 -0.41 -6.57
C GLY A 261 -18.68 0.35 -6.09
N LEU A 262 -17.72 -0.31 -5.48
CA LEU A 262 -16.40 0.25 -5.23
C LEU A 262 -15.55 0.25 -6.51
N PRO A 263 -14.51 1.09 -6.60
CA PRO A 263 -13.59 1.12 -7.73
C PRO A 263 -12.85 -0.20 -7.92
N PRO A 264 -12.25 -0.44 -9.08
CA PRO A 264 -11.30 -1.52 -9.27
C PRO A 264 -10.24 -1.54 -8.18
N MET A 265 -9.88 -2.73 -7.65
CA MET A 265 -8.94 -2.90 -6.55
C MET A 265 -7.82 -3.87 -6.91
N LEU A 266 -6.58 -3.46 -6.65
CA LEU A 266 -5.44 -4.36 -6.56
C LEU A 266 -5.14 -4.60 -5.08
N ILE A 267 -5.18 -5.85 -4.64
CA ILE A 267 -4.80 -6.26 -3.28
C ILE A 267 -3.57 -7.16 -3.40
N GLN A 268 -2.48 -6.76 -2.75
CA GLN A 268 -1.23 -7.52 -2.72
C GLN A 268 -0.87 -7.83 -1.28
N THR A 269 -0.57 -9.09 -0.98
CA THR A 269 -0.21 -9.53 0.37
C THR A 269 0.92 -10.56 0.34
N GLY A 270 1.61 -10.71 1.46
CA GLY A 270 2.64 -11.72 1.64
C GLY A 270 2.09 -13.07 2.09
N GLY A 271 2.67 -14.18 1.62
CA GLY A 271 2.28 -15.52 2.06
C GLY A 271 2.59 -15.80 3.55
N TYR A 272 3.48 -15.01 4.15
CA TYR A 272 3.79 -15.04 5.59
C TYR A 272 3.16 -13.89 6.37
N ASP A 273 2.36 -13.06 5.72
CA ASP A 273 1.65 -11.95 6.35
C ASP A 273 0.65 -12.45 7.39
N LEU A 274 0.60 -11.78 8.53
CA LEU A 274 -0.40 -12.04 9.57
C LEU A 274 -1.82 -11.71 9.12
N LEU A 275 -1.98 -10.77 8.16
CA LEU A 275 -3.28 -10.33 7.66
C LEU A 275 -3.76 -11.10 6.43
N LEU A 276 -3.01 -12.13 5.97
CA LEU A 276 -3.30 -12.86 4.74
C LEU A 276 -4.76 -13.37 4.67
N THR A 277 -5.27 -13.98 5.75
CA THR A 277 -6.64 -14.53 5.75
C THR A 277 -7.69 -13.41 5.61
N GLU A 278 -7.45 -12.25 6.23
CA GLU A 278 -8.34 -11.09 6.13
C GLU A 278 -8.35 -10.52 4.71
N ASP A 279 -7.19 -10.48 4.06
CA ASP A 279 -7.05 -10.02 2.68
C ASP A 279 -7.74 -10.97 1.70
N GLU A 280 -7.63 -12.29 1.94
CA GLU A 280 -8.36 -13.32 1.18
C GLU A 280 -9.88 -13.14 1.31
N GLN A 281 -10.37 -12.86 2.53
CA GLN A 281 -11.79 -12.64 2.80
C GLN A 281 -12.29 -11.34 2.16
N LEU A 282 -11.52 -10.26 2.24
CA LEU A 282 -11.84 -8.98 1.59
C LEU A 282 -11.95 -9.17 0.08
N ALA A 283 -10.98 -9.83 -0.54
CA ALA A 283 -11.00 -10.11 -1.98
C ALA A 283 -12.18 -11.00 -2.39
N ALA A 284 -12.50 -12.02 -1.58
CA ALA A 284 -13.62 -12.93 -1.85
C ALA A 284 -14.98 -12.25 -1.77
N LYS A 285 -15.14 -11.24 -0.90
CA LYS A 285 -16.40 -10.49 -0.78
C LYS A 285 -16.66 -9.50 -1.90
N ALA A 286 -15.64 -9.15 -2.64
CA ALA A 286 -15.74 -8.17 -3.70
C ALA A 286 -16.16 -8.79 -5.06
N ASP A 287 -17.01 -9.83 -5.03
CA ASP A 287 -17.42 -10.63 -6.21
C ASP A 287 -17.99 -9.80 -7.37
N ASP A 288 -18.67 -8.70 -7.09
CA ASP A 288 -19.23 -7.79 -8.10
C ASP A 288 -18.33 -6.57 -8.38
N THR A 289 -17.10 -6.59 -7.85
CA THR A 289 -16.09 -5.53 -8.06
C THR A 289 -14.91 -6.11 -8.83
N ASP A 290 -14.28 -5.32 -9.67
CA ASP A 290 -13.06 -5.74 -10.38
C ASP A 290 -11.89 -5.78 -9.41
N VAL A 291 -11.56 -6.98 -8.90
CA VAL A 291 -10.50 -7.21 -7.93
C VAL A 291 -9.41 -8.11 -8.50
N THR A 292 -8.19 -7.59 -8.49
CA THR A 292 -6.97 -8.39 -8.65
C THR A 292 -6.40 -8.66 -7.27
N PHE A 293 -6.28 -9.93 -6.87
CA PHE A 293 -5.68 -10.34 -5.60
C PHE A 293 -4.47 -11.23 -5.84
N THR A 294 -3.31 -10.83 -5.32
CA THR A 294 -2.05 -11.55 -5.49
C THR A 294 -1.37 -11.80 -4.16
N VAL A 295 -1.02 -13.07 -3.93
CA VAL A 295 -0.23 -13.51 -2.77
C VAL A 295 1.20 -13.79 -3.22
N TYR A 296 2.16 -13.13 -2.58
CA TYR A 296 3.59 -13.33 -2.82
C TYR A 296 4.17 -14.31 -1.80
N PRO A 297 4.55 -15.54 -2.23
CA PRO A 297 5.00 -16.60 -1.32
C PRO A 297 6.17 -16.16 -0.44
N GLU A 298 6.15 -16.57 0.82
CA GLU A 298 7.21 -16.32 1.83
C GLU A 298 7.48 -14.83 2.15
N MET A 299 6.71 -13.89 1.60
CA MET A 299 6.88 -12.47 1.90
C MET A 299 6.09 -12.08 3.15
N PRO A 300 6.63 -11.19 4.00
CA PRO A 300 5.97 -10.69 5.19
C PRO A 300 4.99 -9.55 4.87
N HIS A 301 4.37 -9.01 5.92
CA HIS A 301 3.49 -7.84 5.86
C HIS A 301 4.13 -6.65 5.12
N VAL A 302 3.36 -5.98 4.25
CA VAL A 302 3.74 -4.78 3.45
C VAL A 302 5.10 -4.86 2.78
N PHE A 303 5.52 -6.04 2.35
CA PHE A 303 6.87 -6.32 1.83
C PHE A 303 7.37 -5.35 0.75
N PRO A 304 6.55 -4.83 -0.20
CA PRO A 304 7.04 -3.89 -1.20
C PRO A 304 7.53 -2.56 -0.60
N LEU A 305 6.99 -2.19 0.57
CA LEU A 305 7.38 -0.99 1.30
C LEU A 305 8.71 -1.20 2.04
N VAL A 306 8.82 -2.31 2.79
CA VAL A 306 9.92 -2.53 3.74
C VAL A 306 11.12 -3.31 3.17
N LEU A 307 10.94 -4.02 2.05
CA LEU A 307 11.95 -4.86 1.37
C LEU A 307 12.06 -4.50 -0.12
N PRO A 308 12.31 -3.22 -0.46
CA PRO A 308 12.19 -2.73 -1.83
C PRO A 308 13.12 -3.38 -2.85
N GLU A 309 14.21 -4.01 -2.38
CA GLU A 309 15.25 -4.58 -3.24
C GLU A 309 14.98 -6.02 -3.67
N LEU A 310 14.00 -6.70 -3.02
CA LEU A 310 13.68 -8.08 -3.40
C LEU A 310 12.94 -8.14 -4.74
N ALA A 311 13.20 -9.21 -5.49
CA ALA A 311 12.57 -9.45 -6.78
C ALA A 311 11.04 -9.47 -6.69
N GLU A 312 10.49 -10.03 -5.59
CA GLU A 312 9.05 -10.05 -5.32
C GLU A 312 8.49 -8.64 -5.16
N SER A 313 9.22 -7.73 -4.52
CA SER A 313 8.80 -6.34 -4.35
C SER A 313 8.80 -5.57 -5.67
N ILE A 314 9.76 -5.87 -6.53
CA ILE A 314 9.81 -5.29 -7.89
C ILE A 314 8.65 -5.84 -8.71
N ALA A 315 8.40 -7.16 -8.69
CA ALA A 315 7.27 -7.76 -9.38
C ALA A 315 5.92 -7.20 -8.90
N ALA A 316 5.76 -6.97 -7.59
CA ALA A 316 4.57 -6.33 -7.05
C ALA A 316 4.39 -4.90 -7.59
N CYS A 317 5.46 -4.12 -7.66
CA CYS A 317 5.42 -2.78 -8.25
C CYS A 317 5.13 -2.79 -9.76
N GLU A 318 5.63 -3.79 -10.49
CA GLU A 318 5.29 -3.97 -11.91
C GLU A 318 3.82 -4.34 -12.11
N GLU A 319 3.27 -5.20 -11.26
CA GLU A 319 1.84 -5.51 -11.25
C GLU A 319 0.98 -4.27 -10.95
N MET A 320 1.41 -3.40 -10.01
CA MET A 320 0.75 -2.10 -9.77
C MET A 320 0.71 -1.25 -11.07
N ARG A 321 1.83 -1.18 -11.79
CA ARG A 321 1.89 -0.44 -13.06
C ARG A 321 0.90 -1.01 -14.07
N ASP A 322 0.92 -2.32 -14.27
CA ASP A 322 0.09 -3.00 -15.24
C ASP A 322 -1.40 -2.86 -14.91
N PHE A 323 -1.75 -2.97 -13.61
CA PHE A 323 -3.10 -2.71 -13.11
C PHE A 323 -3.56 -1.27 -13.40
N VAL A 324 -2.72 -0.28 -13.08
CA VAL A 324 -3.03 1.13 -13.31
C VAL A 324 -3.11 1.45 -14.80
N ASP A 325 -2.23 0.90 -15.63
CA ASP A 325 -2.27 1.11 -17.09
C ASP A 325 -3.51 0.46 -17.73
N HIS A 326 -4.03 -0.63 -17.17
CA HIS A 326 -5.25 -1.27 -17.60
C HIS A 326 -6.50 -0.43 -17.29
N HIS A 327 -6.64 0.04 -16.05
CA HIS A 327 -7.84 0.76 -15.60
C HIS A 327 -7.81 2.26 -15.89
N MET A 328 -6.64 2.83 -16.09
CA MET A 328 -6.42 4.26 -16.36
C MET A 328 -5.52 4.44 -17.58
N PRO A 329 -5.97 4.07 -18.78
CA PRO A 329 -5.17 4.24 -19.98
C PRO A 329 -4.75 5.72 -20.17
N ARG A 330 -3.58 5.93 -20.76
CA ARG A 330 -2.94 7.26 -20.95
C ARG A 330 -3.71 8.15 -21.89
#